data_fa4ade2a654d582eb1c4c05ed394907f
#
_entry.id   fa4ade2a654d582eb1c4c05ed394907f
#
_cell.length_a   1.000
_cell.length_b   1.000
_cell.length_c   1.000
_cell.angle_alpha   90.00
_cell.angle_beta   90.00
_cell.angle_gamma   90.00
#
_symmetry.space_group_name_H-M   'P 1'
#
loop_
_entity.id
_entity.type
_entity.pdbx_description
1 polymer ?
#
loop_
_entity_poly.entity_id
_entity_poly.type
_entity_poly.pdbx_seq_one_letter_code
_entity_poly.pdbx_strand_id
1 'polypeptide(L)'
;MHDAPVSSPERGWSQWPAPAKLNLFLHIVGRRSDGYHLLQTVFQLLDWGDTIALRTRADGRIVRHRGAAGVEAPDDLVVRAAQALRGATGCTAGVDIDVDKRIPQGGGFGGGSSDAATVLVAMNRLWRLGLSEDELSGIGAGLGADVPVFVRGRSAFAQGIGEKLTPLVLPKRWFLLVDPGISVPTAELFHAPDLTRDVASATISDFVSGSLHGNVFEPVLRARSPQIAAALDALASFGTPHVTGTGGGLFVAFDDPAHAREASVRISPRWRSWIAEGVSESPLLQALAATFA
;
A
#
# COMPACT_ATOMS: atom_id res chain seq x y z
N MET A 1 -8.08 -20.59 -11.38
CA MET A 1 -6.95 -21.56 -11.43
C MET A 1 -6.40 -21.67 -10.02
N HIS A 2 -6.21 -22.90 -9.52
CA HIS A 2 -6.10 -23.29 -8.13
C HIS A 2 -5.09 -22.47 -7.31
N ASP A 3 -5.56 -21.95 -6.16
CA ASP A 3 -4.71 -21.62 -5.03
C ASP A 3 -3.90 -22.88 -4.65
N ALA A 4 -2.59 -22.78 -4.79
CA ALA A 4 -1.71 -23.79 -4.20
C ALA A 4 -1.90 -23.72 -2.68
N PRO A 5 -1.99 -24.86 -1.96
CA PRO A 5 -2.15 -24.85 -0.52
C PRO A 5 -0.98 -24.15 0.12
N VAL A 6 -1.28 -23.15 0.96
CA VAL A 6 -0.31 -22.50 1.85
C VAL A 6 0.32 -23.62 2.67
N SER A 7 1.60 -23.89 2.44
CA SER A 7 2.36 -24.88 3.20
C SER A 7 2.25 -24.54 4.69
N SER A 8 1.94 -25.53 5.50
CA SER A 8 1.94 -25.41 6.97
C SER A 8 3.23 -24.74 7.42
N PRO A 9 3.17 -23.73 8.32
CA PRO A 9 4.36 -23.01 8.74
C PRO A 9 5.37 -24.00 9.33
N GLU A 10 6.57 -24.02 8.76
CA GLU A 10 7.71 -24.71 9.37
C GLU A 10 7.86 -24.24 10.82
N ARG A 11 8.27 -25.12 11.73
CA ARG A 11 8.33 -24.83 13.19
C ARG A 11 9.02 -23.47 13.44
N GLY A 12 8.29 -22.57 14.11
CA GLY A 12 8.76 -21.25 14.56
C GLY A 12 8.48 -20.08 13.63
N TRP A 13 7.96 -20.28 12.43
CA TRP A 13 7.52 -19.20 11.56
C TRP A 13 6.09 -18.78 11.88
N SER A 14 5.84 -17.45 11.85
CA SER A 14 4.51 -16.84 11.89
C SER A 14 4.25 -16.09 10.58
N GLN A 15 3.01 -16.10 10.10
CA GLN A 15 2.63 -15.45 8.84
C GLN A 15 1.71 -14.26 9.11
N TRP A 16 1.98 -13.16 8.41
CA TRP A 16 1.33 -11.87 8.60
C TRP A 16 0.91 -11.28 7.26
N PRO A 17 -0.35 -10.89 7.08
CA PRO A 17 -0.78 -10.22 5.87
C PRO A 17 -0.19 -8.80 5.79
N ALA A 18 0.25 -8.43 4.59
CA ALA A 18 0.69 -7.09 4.25
C ALA A 18 -0.22 -6.53 3.14
N PRO A 19 -1.36 -5.89 3.52
CA PRO A 19 -2.40 -5.50 2.58
C PRO A 19 -1.96 -4.39 1.63
N ALA A 20 -2.51 -4.36 0.42
CA ALA A 20 -2.39 -3.24 -0.49
C ALA A 20 -3.30 -2.07 -0.07
N LYS A 21 -3.08 -0.90 -0.69
CA LYS A 21 -3.98 0.27 -0.59
C LYS A 21 -4.29 0.84 -1.96
N LEU A 22 -5.37 1.60 -2.02
CA LEU A 22 -5.67 2.52 -3.11
C LEU A 22 -5.68 3.96 -2.60
N ASN A 23 -5.38 4.91 -3.49
CA ASN A 23 -5.75 6.30 -3.32
C ASN A 23 -7.06 6.51 -4.08
N LEU A 24 -8.19 6.67 -3.39
CA LEU A 24 -9.50 6.85 -4.04
C LEU A 24 -9.59 8.21 -4.77
N PHE A 25 -8.83 9.16 -4.34
CA PHE A 25 -8.41 10.36 -5.07
C PHE A 25 -7.00 10.75 -4.59
N LEU A 26 -6.30 11.59 -5.34
CA LEU A 26 -5.00 12.13 -4.92
C LEU A 26 -4.81 13.52 -5.50
N HIS A 27 -4.82 14.52 -4.63
CA HIS A 27 -4.64 15.91 -4.98
C HIS A 27 -3.36 16.48 -4.37
N ILE A 28 -2.72 17.42 -5.07
CA ILE A 28 -1.67 18.28 -4.53
C ILE A 28 -2.32 19.64 -4.27
N VAL A 29 -2.34 20.06 -3.01
CA VAL A 29 -3.00 21.29 -2.56
C VAL A 29 -2.03 22.42 -2.23
N GLY A 30 -0.76 22.21 -2.48
CA GLY A 30 0.29 23.18 -2.23
C GLY A 30 1.68 22.59 -2.10
N ARG A 31 2.64 23.43 -1.71
CA ARG A 31 4.02 23.06 -1.50
C ARG A 31 4.57 23.69 -0.22
N ARG A 32 5.32 22.91 0.56
CA ARG A 32 6.03 23.37 1.77
C ARG A 32 7.29 24.14 1.38
N SER A 33 7.78 24.97 2.31
CA SER A 33 9.05 25.72 2.13
C SER A 33 10.28 24.81 1.97
N ASP A 34 10.24 23.57 2.49
CA ASP A 34 11.29 22.56 2.33
C ASP A 34 11.19 21.79 0.99
N GLY A 35 10.22 22.15 0.15
CA GLY A 35 10.03 21.59 -1.19
C GLY A 35 9.10 20.40 -1.28
N TYR A 36 8.63 19.83 -0.17
CA TYR A 36 7.63 18.74 -0.18
C TYR A 36 6.27 19.26 -0.63
N HIS A 37 5.54 18.44 -1.38
CA HIS A 37 4.17 18.73 -1.79
C HIS A 37 3.19 18.40 -0.66
N LEU A 38 2.21 19.28 -0.47
CA LEU A 38 1.07 19.02 0.41
C LEU A 38 0.03 18.23 -0.36
N LEU A 39 -0.33 17.07 0.17
CA LEU A 39 -1.25 16.12 -0.45
C LEU A 39 -2.56 16.04 0.31
N GLN A 40 -3.62 15.70 -0.41
CA GLN A 40 -4.87 15.19 0.16
C GLN A 40 -5.28 13.93 -0.60
N THR A 41 -5.67 12.90 0.13
CA THR A 41 -6.12 11.63 -0.43
C THR A 41 -7.04 10.89 0.55
N VAL A 42 -7.78 9.92 0.05
CA VAL A 42 -8.36 8.86 0.87
C VAL A 42 -7.62 7.55 0.57
N PHE A 43 -7.00 6.99 1.59
CA PHE A 43 -6.45 5.63 1.54
C PHE A 43 -7.56 4.63 1.82
N GLN A 44 -7.78 3.72 0.87
CA GLN A 44 -8.60 2.52 1.03
C GLN A 44 -7.69 1.31 1.18
N LEU A 45 -7.71 0.65 2.33
CA LEU A 45 -7.03 -0.63 2.51
C LEU A 45 -7.80 -1.75 1.83
N LEU A 46 -7.10 -2.79 1.40
CA LEU A 46 -7.65 -3.93 0.67
C LEU A 46 -7.47 -5.23 1.46
N ASP A 47 -8.32 -6.22 1.22
CA ASP A 47 -8.17 -7.58 1.74
C ASP A 47 -7.12 -8.42 0.97
N TRP A 48 -6.50 -7.83 -0.04
CA TRP A 48 -5.49 -8.42 -0.90
C TRP A 48 -4.13 -7.77 -0.67
N GLY A 49 -3.06 -8.57 -0.70
CA GLY A 49 -1.71 -8.07 -0.48
C GLY A 49 -0.64 -9.14 -0.49
N ASP A 50 0.53 -8.77 0.02
CA ASP A 50 1.68 -9.65 0.24
C ASP A 50 1.50 -10.46 1.53
N THR A 51 2.37 -11.44 1.75
CA THR A 51 2.45 -12.19 3.01
C THR A 51 3.87 -12.14 3.53
N ILE A 52 4.03 -11.74 4.80
CA ILE A 52 5.32 -11.71 5.49
C ILE A 52 5.40 -12.87 6.46
N ALA A 53 6.35 -13.77 6.26
CA ALA A 53 6.68 -14.78 7.25
C ALA A 53 7.86 -14.32 8.10
N LEU A 54 7.72 -14.43 9.42
CA LEU A 54 8.71 -13.99 10.41
C LEU A 54 9.05 -15.12 11.37
N ARG A 55 10.34 -15.24 11.71
CA ARG A 55 10.85 -16.15 12.75
C ARG A 55 11.90 -15.43 13.58
N THR A 56 11.69 -15.35 14.89
CA THR A 56 12.64 -14.74 15.82
C THR A 56 13.94 -15.53 15.90
N ARG A 57 15.07 -14.83 16.08
CA ARG A 57 16.42 -15.39 16.18
C ARG A 57 17.09 -14.90 17.46
N ALA A 58 17.81 -15.80 18.14
CA ALA A 58 18.58 -15.47 19.35
C ALA A 58 19.97 -14.88 19.03
N ASP A 59 20.47 -15.05 17.79
CA ASP A 59 21.81 -14.60 17.38
C ASP A 59 21.91 -13.13 16.99
N GLY A 60 20.82 -12.39 17.09
CA GLY A 60 20.75 -10.95 16.76
C GLY A 60 20.81 -10.60 15.27
N ARG A 61 20.88 -11.59 14.38
CA ARG A 61 20.95 -11.33 12.92
C ARG A 61 19.57 -11.03 12.35
N ILE A 62 19.51 -10.05 11.43
CA ILE A 62 18.34 -9.81 10.56
C ILE A 62 18.68 -10.43 9.20
N VAL A 63 17.93 -11.43 8.81
CA VAL A 63 18.17 -12.22 7.59
C VAL A 63 16.90 -12.21 6.73
N ARG A 64 16.99 -11.67 5.52
CA ARG A 64 15.93 -11.76 4.51
C ARG A 64 16.20 -12.94 3.60
N HIS A 65 15.26 -13.88 3.51
CA HIS A 65 15.33 -15.07 2.64
C HIS A 65 14.83 -14.72 1.24
N ARG A 66 13.56 -14.30 1.13
CA ARG A 66 12.96 -13.75 -0.10
C ARG A 66 12.52 -12.31 0.16
N GLY A 67 12.42 -11.50 -0.89
CA GLY A 67 11.99 -10.11 -0.82
C GLY A 67 11.61 -9.55 -2.18
N ALA A 68 11.60 -8.25 -2.30
CA ALA A 68 11.32 -7.55 -3.54
C ALA A 68 12.38 -7.88 -4.62
N ALA A 69 11.93 -8.26 -5.81
CA ALA A 69 12.83 -8.61 -6.91
C ALA A 69 13.70 -7.42 -7.32
N GLY A 70 15.00 -7.66 -7.49
CA GLY A 70 15.96 -6.59 -7.87
C GLY A 70 16.32 -5.63 -6.75
N VAL A 71 15.87 -5.87 -5.51
CA VAL A 71 16.22 -5.06 -4.33
C VAL A 71 17.18 -5.85 -3.45
N GLU A 72 18.37 -5.30 -3.19
CA GLU A 72 19.33 -5.89 -2.27
C GLU A 72 18.80 -5.88 -0.82
N ALA A 73 19.21 -6.87 -0.01
CA ALA A 73 18.68 -7.02 1.34
C ALA A 73 18.83 -5.77 2.23
N PRO A 74 19.96 -5.03 2.23
CA PRO A 74 20.10 -3.82 3.04
C PRO A 74 19.16 -2.68 2.63
N ASP A 75 18.75 -2.64 1.35
CA ASP A 75 17.88 -1.60 0.81
C ASP A 75 16.39 -1.96 0.91
N ASP A 76 16.09 -3.24 1.21
CA ASP A 76 14.70 -3.68 1.35
C ASP A 76 14.06 -3.09 2.60
N LEU A 77 12.86 -2.53 2.43
CA LEU A 77 12.14 -1.86 3.51
C LEU A 77 11.81 -2.80 4.68
N VAL A 78 11.67 -4.12 4.46
CA VAL A 78 11.44 -5.08 5.56
C VAL A 78 12.67 -5.21 6.46
N VAL A 79 13.87 -5.19 5.88
CA VAL A 79 15.14 -5.23 6.64
C VAL A 79 15.35 -3.90 7.36
N ARG A 80 15.13 -2.78 6.66
CA ARG A 80 15.25 -1.43 7.22
C ARG A 80 14.24 -1.21 8.36
N ALA A 81 13.02 -1.75 8.25
CA ALA A 81 12.00 -1.69 9.30
C ALA A 81 12.47 -2.44 10.58
N ALA A 82 12.98 -3.66 10.44
CA ALA A 82 13.53 -4.40 11.56
C ALA A 82 14.75 -3.70 12.20
N GLN A 83 15.63 -3.10 11.38
CA GLN A 83 16.77 -2.31 11.87
C GLN A 83 16.33 -1.03 12.60
N ALA A 84 15.36 -0.29 12.03
CA ALA A 84 14.83 0.93 12.64
C ALA A 84 14.16 0.64 14.00
N LEU A 85 13.39 -0.45 14.08
CA LEU A 85 12.76 -0.89 15.32
C LEU A 85 13.79 -1.23 16.40
N ARG A 86 14.85 -1.95 16.04
CA ARG A 86 15.98 -2.25 16.94
C ARG A 86 16.71 -0.99 17.39
N GLY A 87 16.98 -0.08 16.46
CA GLY A 87 17.64 1.19 16.76
C GLY A 87 16.85 2.06 17.73
N ALA A 88 15.52 2.10 17.59
CA ALA A 88 14.64 2.86 18.47
C ALA A 88 14.49 2.26 19.87
N THR A 89 14.66 0.94 20.03
CA THR A 89 14.37 0.23 21.29
C THR A 89 15.59 -0.34 22.01
N GLY A 90 16.74 -0.40 21.34
CA GLY A 90 17.92 -1.11 21.85
C GLY A 90 17.78 -2.64 21.87
N CYS A 91 16.73 -3.21 21.25
CA CYS A 91 16.52 -4.64 21.17
C CYS A 91 17.68 -5.33 20.42
N THR A 92 18.20 -6.42 20.97
CA THR A 92 19.30 -7.18 20.36
C THR A 92 18.85 -8.45 19.66
N ALA A 93 17.57 -8.81 19.72
CA ALA A 93 17.01 -9.98 19.06
C ALA A 93 17.11 -9.86 17.54
N GLY A 94 17.21 -10.99 16.86
CA GLY A 94 17.23 -11.08 15.41
C GLY A 94 15.91 -11.62 14.83
N VAL A 95 15.82 -11.61 13.50
CA VAL A 95 14.67 -12.12 12.76
C VAL A 95 15.07 -12.69 11.41
N ASP A 96 14.47 -13.80 11.04
CA ASP A 96 14.37 -14.26 9.67
C ASP A 96 13.10 -13.67 9.04
N ILE A 97 13.21 -13.12 7.84
CA ILE A 97 12.13 -12.49 7.10
C ILE A 97 12.02 -13.18 5.74
N ASP A 98 10.82 -13.60 5.39
CA ASP A 98 10.50 -14.15 4.08
C ASP A 98 9.24 -13.48 3.53
N VAL A 99 9.32 -12.91 2.32
CA VAL A 99 8.25 -12.13 1.72
C VAL A 99 7.70 -12.86 0.50
N ASP A 100 6.41 -13.20 0.55
CA ASP A 100 5.66 -13.67 -0.62
C ASP A 100 5.01 -12.46 -1.31
N LYS A 101 5.67 -11.98 -2.38
CA LYS A 101 5.27 -10.77 -3.12
C LYS A 101 4.16 -11.05 -4.13
N ARG A 102 3.00 -10.40 -3.94
CA ARG A 102 1.87 -10.40 -4.86
C ARG A 102 1.59 -9.00 -5.42
N ILE A 103 1.84 -7.97 -4.60
CA ILE A 103 1.64 -6.56 -4.98
C ILE A 103 2.70 -6.18 -6.01
N PRO A 104 2.32 -5.68 -7.22
CA PRO A 104 3.25 -5.22 -8.23
C PRO A 104 4.16 -4.09 -7.72
N GLN A 105 5.45 -4.20 -7.98
CA GLN A 105 6.41 -3.14 -7.65
C GLN A 105 6.18 -1.91 -8.53
N GLY A 106 6.22 -0.72 -7.94
CA GLY A 106 6.04 0.53 -8.67
C GLY A 106 4.59 0.80 -9.12
N GLY A 107 3.63 -0.07 -8.78
CA GLY A 107 2.22 0.09 -9.16
C GLY A 107 1.44 1.13 -8.37
N GLY A 108 2.00 1.75 -7.34
CA GLY A 108 1.24 2.70 -6.50
C GLY A 108 0.31 2.06 -5.47
N PHE A 109 0.32 0.74 -5.35
CA PHE A 109 -0.49 -0.03 -4.38
C PHE A 109 0.10 -0.10 -2.97
N GLY A 110 1.26 0.49 -2.73
CA GLY A 110 1.87 0.62 -1.41
C GLY A 110 2.59 -0.62 -0.88
N GLY A 111 2.92 -1.62 -1.72
CA GLY A 111 3.45 -2.91 -1.30
C GLY A 111 4.66 -2.83 -0.36
N GLY A 112 5.72 -2.12 -0.74
CA GLY A 112 6.92 -2.01 0.11
C GLY A 112 6.66 -1.31 1.44
N SER A 113 5.78 -0.30 1.47
CA SER A 113 5.37 0.39 2.70
C SER A 113 4.52 -0.51 3.60
N SER A 114 3.66 -1.33 3.00
CA SER A 114 2.86 -2.33 3.71
C SER A 114 3.73 -3.43 4.33
N ASP A 115 4.71 -3.93 3.58
CA ASP A 115 5.67 -4.93 4.06
C ASP A 115 6.44 -4.39 5.27
N ALA A 116 6.97 -3.15 5.17
CA ALA A 116 7.67 -2.49 6.26
C ALA A 116 6.79 -2.31 7.50
N ALA A 117 5.56 -1.82 7.33
CA ALA A 117 4.61 -1.66 8.42
C ALA A 117 4.27 -2.99 9.09
N THR A 118 4.07 -4.05 8.28
CA THR A 118 3.81 -5.40 8.80
C THR A 118 4.97 -5.90 9.65
N VAL A 119 6.22 -5.68 9.22
CA VAL A 119 7.41 -6.01 10.04
C VAL A 119 7.43 -5.20 11.33
N LEU A 120 7.21 -3.87 11.28
CA LEU A 120 7.18 -3.03 12.48
C LEU A 120 6.15 -3.52 13.50
N VAL A 121 4.91 -3.74 13.06
CA VAL A 121 3.79 -4.09 13.92
C VAL A 121 3.92 -5.52 14.46
N ALA A 122 4.25 -6.50 13.62
CA ALA A 122 4.40 -7.88 14.03
C ALA A 122 5.62 -8.07 14.94
N MET A 123 6.77 -7.46 14.61
CA MET A 123 7.97 -7.57 15.45
C MET A 123 7.84 -6.84 16.78
N ASN A 124 7.07 -5.74 16.86
CA ASN A 124 6.73 -5.11 18.14
C ASN A 124 6.11 -6.12 19.12
N ARG A 125 5.25 -7.01 18.62
CA ARG A 125 4.63 -8.09 19.41
C ARG A 125 5.58 -9.25 19.65
N LEU A 126 6.23 -9.77 18.61
CA LEU A 126 7.13 -10.93 18.68
C LEU A 126 8.36 -10.66 19.57
N TRP A 127 8.92 -9.47 19.53
CA TRP A 127 10.03 -9.04 20.38
C TRP A 127 9.56 -8.47 21.74
N ARG A 128 8.22 -8.32 21.96
CA ARG A 128 7.60 -7.80 23.17
C ARG A 128 8.11 -6.40 23.56
N LEU A 129 8.18 -5.50 22.58
CA LEU A 129 8.75 -4.18 22.76
C LEU A 129 7.78 -3.19 23.43
N GLY A 130 6.47 -3.40 23.30
CA GLY A 130 5.43 -2.60 23.96
C GLY A 130 5.26 -1.19 23.38
N LEU A 131 5.77 -0.93 22.17
CA LEU A 131 5.59 0.37 21.51
C LEU A 131 4.13 0.62 21.16
N SER A 132 3.69 1.85 21.33
CA SER A 132 2.38 2.34 20.92
C SER A 132 2.28 2.46 19.38
N GLU A 133 1.06 2.59 18.89
CA GLU A 133 0.78 2.83 17.46
C GLU A 133 1.44 4.13 16.96
N ASP A 134 1.48 5.19 17.80
CA ASP A 134 2.09 6.47 17.46
C ASP A 134 3.62 6.35 17.34
N GLU A 135 4.28 5.62 18.26
CA GLU A 135 5.73 5.37 18.20
C GLU A 135 6.09 4.55 16.95
N LEU A 136 5.33 3.49 16.65
CA LEU A 136 5.52 2.70 15.44
C LEU A 136 5.29 3.53 14.16
N SER A 137 4.25 4.38 14.15
CA SER A 137 3.97 5.29 13.03
C SER A 137 5.09 6.30 12.85
N GLY A 138 5.67 6.81 13.93
CA GLY A 138 6.84 7.70 13.89
C GLY A 138 8.07 7.03 13.27
N ILE A 139 8.38 5.79 13.68
CA ILE A 139 9.45 4.99 13.07
C ILE A 139 9.14 4.75 11.59
N GLY A 140 7.89 4.38 11.28
CA GLY A 140 7.42 4.11 9.93
C GLY A 140 7.53 5.31 8.98
N ALA A 141 7.24 6.52 9.46
CA ALA A 141 7.36 7.75 8.67
C ALA A 141 8.79 8.00 8.17
N GLY A 142 9.81 7.56 8.91
CA GLY A 142 11.21 7.59 8.48
C GLY A 142 11.56 6.58 7.38
N LEU A 143 10.71 5.59 7.15
CA LEU A 143 10.89 4.57 6.10
C LEU A 143 10.15 4.93 4.81
N GLY A 144 8.99 5.58 4.91
CA GLY A 144 8.19 5.99 3.78
C GLY A 144 6.88 6.65 4.19
N ALA A 145 6.37 7.56 3.33
CA ALA A 145 5.18 8.37 3.61
C ALA A 145 3.90 7.53 3.80
N ASP A 146 3.79 6.39 3.11
CA ASP A 146 2.62 5.50 3.22
C ASP A 146 2.73 4.49 4.38
N VAL A 147 3.91 4.34 5.04
CA VAL A 147 4.07 3.36 6.13
C VAL A 147 3.12 3.62 7.30
N PRO A 148 2.90 4.89 7.74
CA PRO A 148 1.99 5.18 8.86
C PRO A 148 0.55 4.68 8.67
N VAL A 149 -0.02 4.75 7.46
CA VAL A 149 -1.41 4.27 7.25
C VAL A 149 -1.51 2.75 7.42
N PHE A 150 -0.48 2.01 7.02
CA PHE A 150 -0.43 0.56 7.22
C PHE A 150 -0.15 0.16 8.68
N VAL A 151 0.67 0.93 9.39
CA VAL A 151 0.89 0.75 10.85
C VAL A 151 -0.43 0.95 11.61
N ARG A 152 -1.17 2.03 11.31
CA ARG A 152 -2.49 2.29 11.91
C ARG A 152 -3.55 1.29 11.47
N GLY A 153 -3.36 0.67 10.32
CA GLY A 153 -4.22 -0.40 9.81
C GLY A 153 -5.68 0.00 9.59
N ARG A 154 -5.96 1.27 9.30
CA ARG A 154 -7.32 1.78 9.02
C ARG A 154 -7.32 2.63 7.78
N SER A 155 -8.39 2.47 6.96
CA SER A 155 -8.65 3.37 5.85
C SER A 155 -8.85 4.79 6.38
N ALA A 156 -8.30 5.81 5.71
CA ALA A 156 -8.20 7.14 6.28
C ALA A 156 -8.19 8.24 5.22
N PHE A 157 -8.71 9.40 5.58
CA PHE A 157 -8.42 10.67 4.91
C PHE A 157 -7.03 11.13 5.36
N ALA A 158 -6.16 11.41 4.40
CA ALA A 158 -4.78 11.79 4.65
C ALA A 158 -4.48 13.20 4.14
N GLN A 159 -3.70 13.94 4.92
CA GLN A 159 -3.23 15.29 4.63
C GLN A 159 -1.73 15.42 4.92
N GLY A 160 -1.18 16.62 4.69
CA GLY A 160 0.25 16.87 4.86
C GLY A 160 1.04 16.26 3.70
N ILE A 161 2.05 15.47 3.99
CA ILE A 161 2.76 14.65 2.98
C ILE A 161 2.18 13.22 2.91
N GLY A 162 1.03 12.97 3.58
CA GLY A 162 0.35 11.68 3.72
C GLY A 162 0.31 11.16 5.17
N GLU A 163 0.93 11.86 6.12
CA GLU A 163 1.13 11.44 7.51
C GLU A 163 -0.01 11.80 8.47
N LYS A 164 -0.81 12.84 8.13
CA LYS A 164 -1.93 13.28 8.97
C LYS A 164 -3.17 12.48 8.61
N LEU A 165 -3.43 11.44 9.37
CA LEU A 165 -4.46 10.45 9.09
C LEU A 165 -5.68 10.66 9.98
N THR A 166 -6.86 10.78 9.34
CA THR A 166 -8.16 10.76 10.00
C THR A 166 -8.89 9.49 9.55
N PRO A 167 -9.10 8.50 10.45
CA PRO A 167 -9.75 7.25 10.09
C PRO A 167 -11.14 7.47 9.49
N LEU A 168 -11.48 6.68 8.46
CA LEU A 168 -12.77 6.69 7.79
C LEU A 168 -13.34 5.28 7.70
N VAL A 169 -14.65 5.17 7.94
CA VAL A 169 -15.41 3.99 7.57
C VAL A 169 -15.95 4.22 6.16
N LEU A 170 -15.46 3.43 5.23
CA LEU A 170 -15.82 3.52 3.82
C LEU A 170 -16.89 2.50 3.46
N PRO A 171 -17.77 2.78 2.48
CA PRO A 171 -18.70 1.80 1.97
C PRO A 171 -17.97 0.56 1.47
N LYS A 172 -18.58 -0.61 1.69
CA LYS A 172 -18.06 -1.86 1.17
C LYS A 172 -18.11 -1.85 -0.35
N ARG A 173 -16.95 -2.02 -1.00
CA ARG A 173 -16.79 -2.06 -2.44
C ARG A 173 -15.76 -3.10 -2.85
N TRP A 174 -15.87 -3.59 -4.08
CA TRP A 174 -14.90 -4.43 -4.73
C TRP A 174 -14.14 -3.63 -5.78
N PHE A 175 -12.88 -3.93 -5.93
CA PHE A 175 -11.99 -3.24 -6.85
C PHE A 175 -11.37 -4.24 -7.82
N LEU A 176 -11.49 -3.98 -9.11
CA LEU A 176 -10.64 -4.59 -10.12
C LEU A 176 -9.34 -3.78 -10.16
N LEU A 177 -8.25 -4.42 -9.76
CA LEU A 177 -6.89 -3.87 -9.81
C LEU A 177 -6.24 -4.32 -11.11
N VAL A 178 -5.57 -3.40 -11.80
CA VAL A 178 -4.87 -3.69 -13.05
C VAL A 178 -3.46 -3.13 -13.01
N ASP A 179 -2.50 -3.96 -13.39
CA ASP A 179 -1.11 -3.57 -13.58
C ASP A 179 -0.75 -3.62 -15.07
N PRO A 180 -0.56 -2.45 -15.71
CA PRO A 180 -0.10 -2.37 -17.09
C PRO A 180 1.36 -2.80 -17.30
N GLY A 181 2.09 -3.12 -16.21
CA GLY A 181 3.51 -3.51 -16.27
C GLY A 181 4.46 -2.32 -16.44
N ILE A 182 4.00 -1.10 -16.15
CA ILE A 182 4.78 0.12 -16.27
C ILE A 182 4.99 0.73 -14.89
N SER A 183 6.24 1.02 -14.56
CA SER A 183 6.60 1.79 -13.38
C SER A 183 7.18 3.14 -13.82
N VAL A 184 6.64 4.23 -13.31
CA VAL A 184 7.19 5.57 -13.52
C VAL A 184 7.81 6.03 -12.20
N PRO A 185 9.08 6.51 -12.21
CA PRO A 185 9.71 6.99 -11.00
C PRO A 185 8.92 8.14 -10.38
N THR A 186 8.52 7.99 -9.12
CA THR A 186 7.72 8.99 -8.38
C THR A 186 8.33 10.39 -8.45
N ALA A 187 9.68 10.50 -8.33
CA ALA A 187 10.37 11.78 -8.39
C ALA A 187 10.16 12.51 -9.73
N GLU A 188 10.16 11.77 -10.85
CA GLU A 188 9.94 12.36 -12.18
C GLU A 188 8.53 12.94 -12.31
N LEU A 189 7.52 12.27 -11.75
CA LEU A 189 6.15 12.75 -11.77
C LEU A 189 5.99 14.02 -10.94
N PHE A 190 6.57 14.07 -9.74
CA PHE A 190 6.52 15.26 -8.91
C PHE A 190 7.25 16.47 -9.54
N HIS A 191 8.23 16.25 -10.42
CA HIS A 191 8.95 17.31 -11.15
C HIS A 191 8.33 17.62 -12.52
N ALA A 192 7.26 16.91 -12.94
CA ALA A 192 6.62 17.14 -14.22
C ALA A 192 6.10 18.57 -14.36
N PRO A 193 6.45 19.32 -15.43
CA PRO A 193 6.03 20.71 -15.58
C PRO A 193 4.51 20.89 -15.76
N ASP A 194 3.85 19.86 -16.26
CA ASP A 194 2.42 19.76 -16.52
C ASP A 194 1.60 19.22 -15.33
N LEU A 195 2.25 18.97 -14.19
CA LEU A 195 1.57 18.50 -12.98
C LEU A 195 0.83 19.65 -12.28
N THR A 196 -0.46 19.47 -12.01
CA THR A 196 -1.26 20.38 -11.18
C THR A 196 -0.85 20.31 -9.71
N ARG A 197 -0.55 21.47 -9.07
CA ARG A 197 0.01 21.53 -7.70
C ARG A 197 -0.76 22.45 -6.74
N ASP A 198 -1.88 22.99 -7.17
CA ASP A 198 -2.66 24.01 -6.50
C ASP A 198 -4.16 23.71 -6.52
N VAL A 199 -4.51 22.42 -6.45
CA VAL A 199 -5.91 22.02 -6.32
C VAL A 199 -6.47 22.58 -5.03
N ALA A 200 -7.69 23.09 -5.07
CA ALA A 200 -8.36 23.60 -3.88
C ALA A 200 -8.43 22.53 -2.79
N SER A 201 -8.12 22.92 -1.55
CA SER A 201 -8.22 21.99 -0.41
C SER A 201 -9.66 21.53 -0.23
N ALA A 202 -9.81 20.25 0.03
CA ALA A 202 -11.08 19.58 0.19
C ALA A 202 -11.26 19.06 1.62
N THR A 203 -12.50 18.77 1.99
CA THR A 203 -12.88 18.21 3.28
C THR A 203 -13.32 16.75 3.15
N ILE A 204 -13.42 16.05 4.27
CA ILE A 204 -14.03 14.71 4.32
C ILE A 204 -15.48 14.75 3.79
N SER A 205 -16.22 15.84 4.07
CA SER A 205 -17.59 16.02 3.60
C SER A 205 -17.67 16.08 2.07
N ASP A 206 -16.71 16.76 1.43
CA ASP A 206 -16.63 16.81 -0.03
C ASP A 206 -16.36 15.44 -0.64
N PHE A 207 -15.53 14.62 0.02
CA PHE A 207 -15.31 13.23 -0.40
C PHE A 207 -16.57 12.38 -0.25
N VAL A 208 -17.25 12.47 0.90
CA VAL A 208 -18.46 11.68 1.19
C VAL A 208 -19.61 12.06 0.25
N SER A 209 -19.73 13.33 -0.15
CA SER A 209 -20.72 13.80 -1.13
C SER A 209 -20.44 13.35 -2.57
N GLY A 210 -19.27 12.71 -2.82
CA GLY A 210 -18.86 12.28 -4.15
C GLY A 210 -18.34 13.40 -5.05
N SER A 211 -18.08 14.60 -4.50
CA SER A 211 -17.52 15.72 -5.26
C SER A 211 -15.99 15.63 -5.47
N LEU A 212 -15.31 14.75 -4.73
CA LEU A 212 -13.87 14.52 -4.87
C LEU A 212 -13.59 13.25 -5.64
N HIS A 213 -12.87 13.41 -6.72
CA HIS A 213 -12.42 12.31 -7.58
C HIS A 213 -11.13 12.69 -8.30
N GLY A 214 -10.53 11.71 -8.96
CA GLY A 214 -9.35 11.88 -9.81
C GLY A 214 -8.03 11.86 -9.05
N ASN A 215 -6.98 11.75 -9.83
CA ASN A 215 -5.60 11.74 -9.38
C ASN A 215 -4.81 12.73 -10.23
N VAL A 216 -4.16 13.71 -9.61
CA VAL A 216 -3.41 14.76 -10.34
C VAL A 216 -2.29 14.22 -11.21
N PHE A 217 -1.82 12.99 -10.95
CA PHE A 217 -0.82 12.33 -11.77
C PHE A 217 -1.41 11.64 -13.01
N GLU A 218 -2.71 11.38 -13.06
CA GLU A 218 -3.33 10.65 -14.17
C GLU A 218 -3.14 11.34 -15.53
N PRO A 219 -3.37 12.65 -15.71
CA PRO A 219 -3.12 13.33 -16.98
C PRO A 219 -1.67 13.21 -17.43
N VAL A 220 -0.73 13.36 -16.50
CA VAL A 220 0.72 13.24 -16.77
C VAL A 220 1.10 11.83 -17.17
N LEU A 221 0.58 10.82 -16.45
CA LEU A 221 0.82 9.41 -16.75
C LEU A 221 0.21 9.00 -18.09
N ARG A 222 -1.02 9.44 -18.37
CA ARG A 222 -1.71 9.18 -19.64
C ARG A 222 -0.94 9.77 -20.82
N ALA A 223 -0.41 10.99 -20.69
CA ALA A 223 0.35 11.65 -21.75
C ALA A 223 1.72 10.98 -22.02
N ARG A 224 2.37 10.43 -20.98
CA ARG A 224 3.72 9.88 -21.05
C ARG A 224 3.78 8.37 -21.31
N SER A 225 2.67 7.65 -21.05
CA SER A 225 2.62 6.19 -21.22
C SER A 225 1.40 5.76 -22.04
N PRO A 226 1.61 5.44 -23.33
CA PRO A 226 0.56 4.85 -24.16
C PRO A 226 -0.05 3.57 -23.57
N GLN A 227 0.73 2.80 -22.80
CA GLN A 227 0.27 1.58 -22.15
C GLN A 227 -0.73 1.89 -21.03
N ILE A 228 -0.46 2.91 -20.20
CA ILE A 228 -1.38 3.37 -19.16
C ILE A 228 -2.63 3.96 -19.80
N ALA A 229 -2.49 4.78 -20.86
CA ALA A 229 -3.62 5.34 -21.58
C ALA A 229 -4.54 4.23 -22.15
N ALA A 230 -3.95 3.24 -22.83
CA ALA A 230 -4.71 2.11 -23.40
C ALA A 230 -5.42 1.27 -22.32
N ALA A 231 -4.80 1.09 -21.16
CA ALA A 231 -5.42 0.35 -20.06
C ALA A 231 -6.57 1.14 -19.43
N LEU A 232 -6.43 2.46 -19.22
CA LEU A 232 -7.51 3.33 -18.76
C LEU A 232 -8.70 3.32 -19.74
N ASP A 233 -8.43 3.44 -21.04
CA ASP A 233 -9.48 3.40 -22.07
C ASP A 233 -10.23 2.08 -22.11
N ALA A 234 -9.53 0.96 -21.95
CA ALA A 234 -10.14 -0.36 -21.88
C ALA A 234 -11.00 -0.53 -20.62
N LEU A 235 -10.53 -0.02 -19.48
CA LEU A 235 -11.25 -0.07 -18.21
C LEU A 235 -12.50 0.81 -18.19
N ALA A 236 -12.55 1.89 -18.98
CA ALA A 236 -13.69 2.79 -19.08
C ALA A 236 -14.99 2.11 -19.50
N SER A 237 -14.93 0.92 -20.15
CA SER A 237 -16.11 0.11 -20.50
C SER A 237 -16.78 -0.56 -19.28
N PHE A 238 -16.13 -0.58 -18.11
CA PHE A 238 -16.63 -1.22 -16.90
C PHE A 238 -17.04 -0.24 -15.80
N GLY A 239 -16.65 1.02 -15.92
CA GLY A 239 -16.90 2.07 -14.95
C GLY A 239 -15.88 3.18 -15.08
N THR A 240 -15.76 4.04 -14.05
CA THR A 240 -14.75 5.10 -14.03
C THR A 240 -13.41 4.52 -13.58
N PRO A 241 -12.39 4.44 -14.45
CA PRO A 241 -11.07 3.99 -14.06
C PRO A 241 -10.30 5.10 -13.35
N HIS A 242 -9.42 4.71 -12.44
CA HIS A 242 -8.55 5.61 -11.70
C HIS A 242 -7.13 5.07 -11.62
N VAL A 243 -6.17 6.00 -11.54
CA VAL A 243 -4.79 5.71 -11.17
C VAL A 243 -4.65 5.69 -9.66
N THR A 244 -3.87 4.78 -9.08
CA THR A 244 -3.54 4.79 -7.65
C THR A 244 -2.11 5.27 -7.39
N GLY A 245 -1.94 6.15 -6.40
CA GLY A 245 -0.64 6.71 -6.04
C GLY A 245 -0.01 7.49 -7.19
N THR A 246 1.30 7.39 -7.29
CA THR A 246 2.14 7.91 -8.39
C THR A 246 2.56 6.83 -9.37
N GLY A 247 2.06 5.60 -9.20
CA GLY A 247 2.47 4.46 -10.02
C GLY A 247 1.59 4.21 -11.23
N GLY A 248 1.92 3.15 -11.97
CA GLY A 248 1.15 2.72 -13.14
C GLY A 248 -0.10 1.88 -12.82
N GLY A 249 -0.36 1.58 -11.56
CA GLY A 249 -1.50 0.76 -11.15
C GLY A 249 -2.83 1.49 -11.30
N LEU A 250 -3.80 0.75 -11.79
CA LEU A 250 -5.15 1.24 -12.11
C LEU A 250 -6.19 0.45 -11.33
N PHE A 251 -7.36 1.06 -11.12
CA PHE A 251 -8.49 0.36 -10.54
C PHE A 251 -9.83 0.87 -11.05
N VAL A 252 -10.85 0.01 -10.97
CA VAL A 252 -12.27 0.34 -11.12
C VAL A 252 -13.01 -0.21 -9.91
N ALA A 253 -13.92 0.59 -9.34
CA ALA A 253 -14.74 0.20 -8.20
C ALA A 253 -16.08 -0.39 -8.64
N PHE A 254 -16.57 -1.39 -7.90
CA PHE A 254 -17.84 -2.06 -8.12
C PHE A 254 -18.60 -2.24 -6.80
N ASP A 255 -19.92 -2.17 -6.86
CA ASP A 255 -20.79 -2.46 -5.71
C ASP A 255 -21.06 -3.97 -5.56
N ASP A 256 -20.79 -4.76 -6.62
CA ASP A 256 -21.02 -6.21 -6.68
C ASP A 256 -19.74 -6.94 -7.13
N PRO A 257 -19.28 -7.97 -6.38
CA PRO A 257 -18.12 -8.78 -6.76
C PRO A 257 -18.31 -9.57 -8.07
N ALA A 258 -19.54 -9.86 -8.48
CA ALA A 258 -19.79 -10.57 -9.74
C ALA A 258 -19.39 -9.71 -10.94
N HIS A 259 -19.76 -8.43 -10.93
CA HIS A 259 -19.35 -7.47 -11.99
C HIS A 259 -17.82 -7.27 -12.02
N ALA A 260 -17.17 -7.21 -10.84
CA ALA A 260 -15.71 -7.15 -10.80
C ALA A 260 -15.04 -8.39 -11.42
N ARG A 261 -15.62 -9.61 -11.18
CA ARG A 261 -15.12 -10.86 -11.79
C ARG A 261 -15.30 -10.87 -13.30
N GLU A 262 -16.47 -10.46 -13.79
CA GLU A 262 -16.74 -10.38 -15.23
C GLU A 262 -15.73 -9.43 -15.92
N ALA A 263 -15.54 -8.24 -15.35
CA ALA A 263 -14.56 -7.28 -15.85
C ALA A 263 -13.13 -7.86 -15.84
N SER A 264 -12.75 -8.57 -14.76
CA SER A 264 -11.43 -9.22 -14.64
C SER A 264 -11.21 -10.25 -15.74
N VAL A 265 -12.18 -11.10 -16.04
CA VAL A 265 -12.08 -12.11 -17.12
C VAL A 265 -11.82 -11.44 -18.47
N ARG A 266 -12.46 -10.31 -18.75
CA ARG A 266 -12.29 -9.56 -20.00
C ARG A 266 -10.97 -8.82 -20.12
N ILE A 267 -10.38 -8.40 -18.99
CA ILE A 267 -9.12 -7.64 -18.93
C ILE A 267 -7.89 -8.55 -18.85
N SER A 268 -7.95 -9.68 -18.14
CA SER A 268 -6.83 -10.59 -17.87
C SER A 268 -6.05 -11.09 -19.09
N PRO A 269 -6.63 -11.23 -20.31
CA PRO A 269 -5.84 -11.59 -21.49
C PRO A 269 -4.80 -10.53 -21.90
N ARG A 270 -4.97 -9.27 -21.47
CA ARG A 270 -4.08 -8.16 -21.87
C ARG A 270 -3.18 -7.67 -20.75
N TRP A 271 -3.68 -7.66 -19.49
CA TRP A 271 -2.96 -7.13 -18.34
C TRP A 271 -3.13 -8.03 -17.11
N ARG A 272 -2.15 -8.01 -16.23
CA ARG A 272 -2.28 -8.64 -14.91
C ARG A 272 -3.38 -7.92 -14.13
N SER A 273 -4.28 -8.68 -13.54
CA SER A 273 -5.39 -8.12 -12.78
C SER A 273 -5.73 -8.97 -11.55
N TRP A 274 -6.29 -8.32 -10.55
CA TRP A 274 -6.75 -8.93 -9.30
C TRP A 274 -8.05 -8.29 -8.88
N ILE A 275 -8.82 -9.02 -8.07
CA ILE A 275 -10.01 -8.49 -7.43
C ILE A 275 -9.73 -8.44 -5.94
N ALA A 276 -10.06 -7.32 -5.31
CA ALA A 276 -9.92 -7.11 -3.90
C ALA A 276 -11.14 -6.42 -3.32
N GLU A 277 -11.46 -6.73 -2.07
CA GLU A 277 -12.47 -6.03 -1.29
C GLU A 277 -11.81 -4.87 -0.53
N GLY A 278 -12.47 -3.71 -0.53
CA GLY A 278 -12.07 -2.58 0.30
C GLY A 278 -12.45 -2.84 1.75
N VAL A 279 -11.49 -2.72 2.65
CA VAL A 279 -11.67 -2.94 4.09
C VAL A 279 -11.42 -1.66 4.88
N SER A 280 -12.19 -1.43 5.95
CA SER A 280 -11.97 -0.30 6.85
C SER A 280 -10.86 -0.59 7.87
N GLU A 281 -10.66 -1.86 8.21
CA GLU A 281 -9.62 -2.34 9.10
C GLU A 281 -8.74 -3.39 8.40
N SER A 282 -7.45 -3.27 8.59
CA SER A 282 -6.43 -4.11 7.97
C SER A 282 -6.52 -5.57 8.39
N PRO A 283 -6.39 -6.54 7.46
CA PRO A 283 -6.20 -7.95 7.79
C PRO A 283 -5.04 -8.21 8.76
N LEU A 284 -4.01 -7.35 8.78
CA LEU A 284 -2.91 -7.43 9.74
C LEU A 284 -3.38 -7.27 11.18
N LEU A 285 -4.25 -6.29 11.46
CA LEU A 285 -4.79 -6.08 12.82
C LEU A 285 -5.63 -7.26 13.28
N GLN A 286 -6.43 -7.83 12.37
CA GLN A 286 -7.21 -9.03 12.65
C GLN A 286 -6.32 -10.24 12.97
N ALA A 287 -5.25 -10.44 12.18
CA ALA A 287 -4.28 -11.50 12.42
C ALA A 287 -3.54 -11.34 13.76
N LEU A 288 -3.19 -10.10 14.14
CA LEU A 288 -2.58 -9.80 15.44
C LEU A 288 -3.53 -10.11 16.60
N ALA A 289 -4.80 -9.68 16.50
CA ALA A 289 -5.79 -9.96 17.52
C ALA A 289 -5.98 -11.48 17.69
N ALA A 290 -6.07 -12.23 16.57
CA ALA A 290 -6.23 -13.69 16.62
C ALA A 290 -5.01 -14.44 17.19
N THR A 291 -3.80 -13.89 17.01
CA THR A 291 -2.54 -14.55 17.43
C THR A 291 -2.20 -14.29 18.90
N PHE A 292 -2.59 -13.12 19.44
CA PHE A 292 -2.20 -12.66 20.78
C PHE A 292 -3.40 -12.42 21.71
N ALA A 293 -4.59 -12.98 21.37
CA ALA A 293 -5.81 -12.95 22.18
C ALA A 293 -5.73 -13.81 23.46
#